data_054d1de058c64057bd47d6f28ad60c6d
#
_entry.id   054d1de058c64057bd47d6f28ad60c6d
#
_cell.length_a   1.000
_cell.length_b   1.000
_cell.length_c   1.000
_cell.angle_alpha   90.00
_cell.angle_beta   90.00
_cell.angle_gamma   90.00
#
_symmetry.space_group_name_H-M   'P 1'
#
loop_
_entity.id
_entity.type
_entity.pdbx_description
1 polymer ?
#
loop_
_entity_poly.entity_id
_entity_poly.type
_entity_poly.pdbx_seq_one_letter_code
_entity_poly.pdbx_strand_id
1 'polypeptide(L)'
;MRNSKNHYVIAAGLLLLTLAIASSSSSQMTAPKQSMPAKAGDWDFNATIIEACSCPMFCQCYFNMQPASHHGHAGGGSEHFCKFNNAFKVNKGQAGGVKLDGAKFWVAGDLGGDFSKGQMDWAVLTFDPSVTKDQRDAIGRILGHVYPVKWNSFTVAKDADMEWTAEATSAHARLGGGKVAEVALRHPQASAMGDGPIVIKNLKYFGVPRNEGFIMMPNEIETYRLGDKAFEYKGTNGFMITIDIASRDMQAMGGK
;
A
#
# COMPACT_ATOMS: atom_id res chain seq x y z
N MET A 1 11.66 -82.46 60.23
CA MET A 1 10.99 -83.78 60.03
C MET A 1 9.81 -83.57 59.10
N ARG A 2 9.81 -84.46 58.09
CA ARG A 2 8.67 -84.83 57.25
C ARG A 2 8.05 -83.80 56.28
N ASN A 3 8.36 -83.99 55.04
CA ASN A 3 7.68 -84.77 53.99
C ASN A 3 6.34 -84.20 53.57
N SER A 4 6.26 -83.91 52.36
CA SER A 4 5.98 -84.64 51.06
C SER A 4 4.61 -84.22 50.51
N LYS A 5 4.42 -83.84 49.38
CA LYS A 5 4.05 -84.57 48.15
C LYS A 5 3.48 -83.63 47.10
N ASN A 6 3.96 -83.85 45.92
CA ASN A 6 3.47 -83.32 44.65
C ASN A 6 1.99 -83.64 44.39
N HIS A 7 1.29 -82.69 43.75
CA HIS A 7 0.29 -83.08 42.75
C HIS A 7 0.31 -82.06 41.64
N TYR A 8 0.65 -82.50 40.44
CA TYR A 8 0.48 -81.84 39.20
C TYR A 8 -1.00 -81.84 38.80
N VAL A 9 -1.56 -80.64 38.51
CA VAL A 9 -2.83 -80.55 37.80
C VAL A 9 -2.55 -79.73 36.55
N ILE A 10 -2.65 -80.40 35.39
CA ILE A 10 -2.60 -79.83 34.09
C ILE A 10 -3.97 -79.19 33.87
N ALA A 11 -4.01 -77.87 33.71
CA ALA A 11 -5.20 -77.19 33.21
C ALA A 11 -4.82 -76.48 31.88
N ALA A 12 -5.42 -76.99 30.82
CA ALA A 12 -5.35 -76.39 29.48
C ALA A 12 -6.07 -75.05 29.53
N GLY A 13 -5.34 -73.97 29.37
CA GLY A 13 -5.91 -72.63 29.20
C GLY A 13 -5.94 -72.22 27.76
N LEU A 14 -7.12 -71.98 27.25
CA LEU A 14 -7.39 -71.44 25.92
C LEU A 14 -6.69 -70.05 25.77
N LEU A 15 -5.82 -69.98 24.76
CA LEU A 15 -5.22 -68.71 24.36
C LEU A 15 -6.21 -67.99 23.43
N LEU A 16 -6.96 -67.02 23.95
CA LEU A 16 -7.77 -66.11 23.18
C LEU A 16 -6.87 -65.01 22.58
N LEU A 17 -6.57 -65.18 21.32
CA LEU A 17 -5.85 -64.18 20.52
C LEU A 17 -6.83 -63.01 20.18
N THR A 18 -6.79 -61.91 20.91
CA THR A 18 -7.50 -60.70 20.55
C THR A 18 -6.70 -59.95 19.52
N LEU A 19 -7.14 -60.01 18.26
CA LEU A 19 -6.62 -59.19 17.14
C LEU A 19 -7.05 -57.73 17.41
N ALA A 20 -6.14 -56.89 17.88
CA ALA A 20 -6.33 -55.46 17.92
C ALA A 20 -6.16 -54.92 16.49
N ILE A 21 -7.26 -54.59 15.80
CA ILE A 21 -7.26 -53.88 14.54
C ILE A 21 -6.90 -52.40 14.87
N ALA A 22 -5.63 -52.04 14.67
CA ALA A 22 -5.19 -50.66 14.70
C ALA A 22 -5.72 -49.95 13.44
N SER A 23 -6.80 -49.21 13.60
CA SER A 23 -7.30 -48.29 12.58
C SER A 23 -6.30 -47.17 12.40
N SER A 24 -5.42 -47.27 11.38
CA SER A 24 -4.54 -46.21 10.95
C SER A 24 -5.38 -45.13 10.32
N SER A 25 -5.71 -44.09 11.07
CA SER A 25 -6.25 -42.84 10.54
C SER A 25 -5.17 -42.17 9.70
N SER A 26 -5.17 -42.41 8.37
CA SER A 26 -4.36 -41.66 7.41
C SER A 26 -4.91 -40.22 7.39
N SER A 27 -4.29 -39.32 8.16
CA SER A 27 -4.46 -37.89 7.95
C SER A 27 -3.97 -37.57 6.53
N GLN A 28 -4.90 -37.37 5.61
CA GLN A 28 -4.57 -36.80 4.31
C GLN A 28 -4.07 -35.36 4.58
N MET A 29 -2.75 -35.19 4.62
CA MET A 29 -2.12 -33.90 4.47
C MET A 29 -2.48 -33.41 3.06
N THR A 30 -3.41 -32.49 2.98
CA THR A 30 -3.63 -31.70 1.77
C THR A 30 -2.32 -31.01 1.41
N ALA A 31 -1.71 -31.41 0.30
CA ALA A 31 -0.52 -30.78 -0.23
C ALA A 31 -0.80 -29.27 -0.35
N PRO A 32 0.15 -28.39 0.01
CA PRO A 32 -0.01 -26.96 -0.19
C PRO A 32 -0.30 -26.74 -1.67
N LYS A 33 -1.38 -26.00 -1.96
CA LYS A 33 -1.77 -25.62 -3.31
C LYS A 33 -0.55 -24.93 -3.93
N GLN A 34 0.17 -25.62 -4.80
CA GLN A 34 1.29 -25.02 -5.53
C GLN A 34 0.72 -23.84 -6.31
N SER A 35 1.09 -22.63 -5.91
CA SER A 35 0.84 -21.46 -6.72
C SER A 35 1.52 -21.69 -8.07
N MET A 36 0.75 -21.67 -9.14
CA MET A 36 1.32 -21.75 -10.49
C MET A 36 2.39 -20.66 -10.62
N PRO A 37 3.55 -20.95 -11.22
CA PRO A 37 4.55 -19.94 -11.46
C PRO A 37 3.90 -18.79 -12.26
N ALA A 38 4.07 -17.56 -11.77
CA ALA A 38 3.56 -16.37 -12.45
C ALA A 38 4.09 -16.35 -13.89
N LYS A 39 3.21 -16.17 -14.86
CA LYS A 39 3.63 -16.00 -16.25
C LYS A 39 4.56 -14.80 -16.35
N ALA A 40 5.59 -14.91 -17.18
CA ALA A 40 6.46 -13.77 -17.49
C ALA A 40 5.57 -12.59 -17.94
N GLY A 41 5.56 -11.51 -17.15
CA GLY A 41 4.66 -10.36 -17.34
C GLY A 41 3.54 -10.22 -16.31
N ASP A 42 3.24 -11.25 -15.50
CA ASP A 42 2.27 -11.13 -14.42
C ASP A 42 2.87 -10.34 -13.26
N TRP A 43 2.06 -9.43 -12.71
CA TRP A 43 2.41 -8.65 -11.53
C TRP A 43 1.17 -8.41 -10.67
N ASP A 44 1.40 -8.23 -9.38
CA ASP A 44 0.43 -7.77 -8.40
C ASP A 44 1.09 -6.74 -7.49
N PHE A 45 0.30 -5.80 -6.98
CA PHE A 45 0.79 -4.68 -6.21
C PHE A 45 -0.25 -4.20 -5.21
N ASN A 46 0.03 -4.43 -3.94
CA ASN A 46 -0.73 -3.90 -2.81
C ASN A 46 0.19 -2.96 -2.03
N ALA A 47 -0.20 -1.70 -1.90
CA ALA A 47 0.59 -0.69 -1.23
C ALA A 47 -0.30 0.25 -0.41
N THR A 48 0.24 0.72 0.72
CA THR A 48 -0.36 1.82 1.48
C THR A 48 0.37 3.11 1.15
N ILE A 49 -0.41 4.16 0.93
CA ILE A 49 0.05 5.50 0.58
C ILE A 49 -0.34 6.45 1.70
N ILE A 50 0.61 7.23 2.19
CA ILE A 50 0.35 8.42 2.99
C ILE A 50 0.39 9.58 2.00
N GLU A 51 -0.75 10.24 1.82
CA GLU A 51 -0.90 11.35 0.87
C GLU A 51 -1.26 12.64 1.57
N ALA A 52 -0.61 13.73 1.18
CA ALA A 52 -1.01 15.08 1.51
C ALA A 52 -1.02 15.94 0.24
N CYS A 53 -1.92 16.91 0.17
CA CYS A 53 -1.98 17.84 -0.94
C CYS A 53 -2.41 19.25 -0.52
N SER A 54 -2.06 20.22 -1.36
CA SER A 54 -2.28 21.66 -1.16
C SER A 54 -3.76 22.08 -1.02
N CYS A 55 -4.69 21.26 -1.47
CA CYS A 55 -6.12 21.58 -1.47
C CYS A 55 -6.71 21.58 -0.05
N PRO A 56 -7.76 22.37 0.23
CA PRO A 56 -8.52 22.25 1.49
C PRO A 56 -9.14 20.87 1.67
N MET A 57 -9.41 20.47 2.91
CA MET A 57 -10.29 19.33 3.23
C MET A 57 -11.70 19.63 2.76
N PHE A 58 -12.43 18.76 2.27
CA PHE A 58 -12.22 17.59 1.45
C PHE A 58 -11.96 18.01 0.02
N CYS A 59 -10.84 17.62 -0.55
CA CYS A 59 -10.44 18.11 -1.84
C CYS A 59 -11.51 17.86 -2.92
N GLN A 60 -11.89 18.92 -3.64
CA GLN A 60 -12.90 18.81 -4.71
C GLN A 60 -12.46 17.89 -5.85
N CYS A 61 -11.16 17.62 -6.02
CA CYS A 61 -10.64 16.71 -7.05
C CYS A 61 -11.09 15.25 -6.87
N TYR A 62 -11.67 14.88 -5.74
CA TYR A 62 -12.36 13.59 -5.59
C TYR A 62 -13.64 13.49 -6.44
N PHE A 63 -14.21 14.62 -6.81
CA PHE A 63 -15.52 14.72 -7.47
C PHE A 63 -15.42 15.32 -8.87
N ASN A 64 -14.35 16.04 -9.17
CA ASN A 64 -14.09 16.63 -10.48
C ASN A 64 -12.58 16.60 -10.79
N MET A 65 -12.20 16.96 -12.01
CA MET A 65 -10.81 16.94 -12.48
C MET A 65 -10.14 18.31 -12.39
N GLN A 66 -10.50 19.11 -11.39
CA GLN A 66 -9.94 20.44 -11.17
C GLN A 66 -9.58 20.62 -9.71
N PRO A 67 -8.40 21.16 -9.37
CA PRO A 67 -8.03 21.48 -8.01
C PRO A 67 -8.84 22.68 -7.50
N ALA A 68 -8.88 22.82 -6.16
CA ALA A 68 -9.40 24.02 -5.56
C ALA A 68 -8.58 25.26 -6.00
N SER A 69 -9.23 26.40 -6.01
CA SER A 69 -8.52 27.67 -6.21
C SER A 69 -7.72 28.04 -4.96
N HIS A 70 -6.51 28.51 -5.16
CA HIS A 70 -5.67 29.08 -4.12
C HIS A 70 -5.61 30.60 -4.28
N HIS A 71 -5.81 31.32 -3.19
CA HIS A 71 -5.67 32.78 -3.22
C HIS A 71 -4.19 33.16 -3.22
N GLY A 72 -3.75 33.82 -4.28
CA GLY A 72 -2.39 34.38 -4.36
C GLY A 72 -2.16 35.41 -3.25
N HIS A 73 -0.98 35.39 -2.65
CA HIS A 73 -0.58 36.45 -1.72
C HIS A 73 -0.49 37.79 -2.44
N ALA A 74 -1.09 38.84 -1.86
CA ALA A 74 -1.00 40.23 -2.29
C ALA A 74 -1.51 40.55 -3.73
N GLY A 75 -2.83 40.43 -3.97
CA GLY A 75 -3.51 41.02 -5.14
C GLY A 75 -3.33 40.27 -6.46
N GLY A 76 -2.77 39.08 -6.44
CA GLY A 76 -2.74 38.16 -7.57
C GLY A 76 -4.08 37.44 -7.75
N GLY A 77 -4.41 37.07 -8.98
CA GLY A 77 -5.61 36.31 -9.29
C GLY A 77 -5.62 34.93 -8.60
N SER A 78 -6.75 34.27 -8.64
CA SER A 78 -6.89 32.88 -8.16
C SER A 78 -6.02 31.94 -9.02
N GLU A 79 -5.12 31.20 -8.38
CA GLU A 79 -4.30 30.18 -9.02
C GLU A 79 -4.91 28.79 -8.78
N HIS A 80 -4.86 27.92 -9.77
CA HIS A 80 -5.30 26.54 -9.66
C HIS A 80 -4.11 25.60 -9.79
N PHE A 81 -3.83 24.85 -8.76
CA PHE A 81 -2.80 23.82 -8.73
C PHE A 81 -3.14 22.75 -7.68
N CYS A 82 -2.57 21.57 -7.83
CA CYS A 82 -2.68 20.51 -6.83
C CYS A 82 -1.29 19.91 -6.57
N LYS A 83 -0.52 20.57 -5.73
CA LYS A 83 0.77 20.05 -5.26
C LYS A 83 0.53 18.98 -4.23
N PHE A 84 1.29 17.89 -4.34
CA PHE A 84 1.07 16.71 -3.51
C PHE A 84 2.36 16.00 -3.15
N ASN A 85 2.29 15.25 -2.06
CA ASN A 85 3.29 14.27 -1.63
C ASN A 85 2.61 12.92 -1.38
N ASN A 86 3.12 11.87 -2.01
CA ASN A 86 2.66 10.49 -1.88
C ASN A 86 3.80 9.60 -1.42
N ALA A 87 3.76 9.19 -0.15
CA ALA A 87 4.74 8.30 0.46
C ALA A 87 4.22 6.86 0.42
N PHE A 88 4.77 6.04 -0.48
CA PHE A 88 4.37 4.64 -0.69
C PHE A 88 5.17 3.67 0.16
N LYS A 89 4.47 2.65 0.67
CA LYS A 89 5.07 1.42 1.18
C LYS A 89 4.34 0.23 0.58
N VAL A 90 5.07 -0.63 -0.10
CA VAL A 90 4.52 -1.87 -0.66
C VAL A 90 4.29 -2.86 0.48
N ASN A 91 3.03 -3.27 0.69
CA ASN A 91 2.67 -4.25 1.69
C ASN A 91 2.97 -5.66 1.18
N LYS A 92 2.56 -5.92 -0.07
CA LYS A 92 2.78 -7.18 -0.78
C LYS A 92 2.75 -6.93 -2.27
N GLY A 93 3.65 -7.56 -3.00
CA GLY A 93 3.63 -7.48 -4.46
C GLY A 93 4.77 -8.26 -5.11
N GLN A 94 4.60 -8.52 -6.38
CA GLN A 94 5.63 -9.15 -7.21
C GLN A 94 5.46 -8.72 -8.67
N ALA A 95 6.52 -8.77 -9.44
CA ALA A 95 6.48 -8.55 -10.88
C ALA A 95 7.53 -9.40 -11.57
N GLY A 96 7.10 -10.37 -12.41
CA GLY A 96 8.00 -11.26 -13.14
C GLY A 96 8.98 -12.03 -12.24
N GLY A 97 8.55 -12.40 -11.03
CA GLY A 97 9.38 -13.09 -10.03
C GLY A 97 10.17 -12.17 -9.09
N VAL A 98 10.19 -10.86 -9.34
CA VAL A 98 10.81 -9.88 -8.44
C VAL A 98 9.84 -9.55 -7.32
N LYS A 99 10.21 -9.84 -6.06
CA LYS A 99 9.45 -9.48 -4.87
C LYS A 99 9.51 -7.98 -4.63
N LEU A 100 8.37 -7.36 -4.33
CA LEU A 100 8.27 -5.92 -4.08
C LEU A 100 7.96 -5.58 -2.62
N ASP A 101 7.70 -6.60 -1.78
CA ASP A 101 7.31 -6.44 -0.38
C ASP A 101 8.31 -5.53 0.37
N GLY A 102 7.77 -4.56 1.10
CA GLY A 102 8.56 -3.63 1.91
C GLY A 102 9.22 -2.49 1.13
N ALA A 103 9.21 -2.50 -0.21
CA ALA A 103 9.76 -1.41 -0.99
C ALA A 103 9.07 -0.08 -0.64
N LYS A 104 9.87 0.98 -0.47
CA LYS A 104 9.40 2.33 -0.17
C LYS A 104 9.86 3.30 -1.24
N PHE A 105 8.98 4.21 -1.62
CA PHE A 105 9.29 5.26 -2.57
C PHE A 105 8.34 6.44 -2.39
N TRP A 106 8.74 7.57 -2.93
CA TRP A 106 8.03 8.83 -2.81
C TRP A 106 7.71 9.41 -4.18
N VAL A 107 6.48 9.88 -4.36
CA VAL A 107 6.10 10.67 -5.55
C VAL A 107 5.63 12.04 -5.06
N ALA A 108 6.36 13.09 -5.40
CA ALA A 108 5.93 14.46 -5.22
C ALA A 108 5.55 15.05 -6.57
N GLY A 109 4.58 15.96 -6.62
CA GLY A 109 4.17 16.51 -7.89
C GLY A 109 3.20 17.67 -7.81
N ASP A 110 2.77 18.10 -8.99
CA ASP A 110 1.67 19.03 -9.21
C ASP A 110 0.80 18.50 -10.34
N LEU A 111 -0.50 18.33 -10.07
CA LEU A 111 -1.45 17.93 -11.12
C LEU A 111 -1.77 19.06 -12.10
N GLY A 112 -1.39 20.30 -11.75
CA GLY A 112 -1.72 21.50 -12.55
C GLY A 112 -3.14 22.01 -12.31
N GLY A 113 -3.55 22.97 -13.11
CA GLY A 113 -4.83 23.67 -12.95
C GLY A 113 -6.04 22.98 -13.59
N ASP A 114 -5.82 22.10 -14.55
CA ASP A 114 -6.87 21.29 -15.21
C ASP A 114 -6.26 19.97 -15.69
N PHE A 115 -6.59 18.91 -15.00
CA PHE A 115 -6.14 17.57 -15.34
C PHE A 115 -7.24 16.67 -15.94
N SER A 116 -8.37 17.25 -16.36
CA SER A 116 -9.49 16.53 -16.99
C SER A 116 -9.10 15.77 -18.25
N LYS A 117 -8.07 16.23 -18.94
CA LYS A 117 -7.52 15.61 -20.16
C LYS A 117 -6.43 14.58 -19.91
N GLY A 118 -6.17 14.24 -18.64
CA GLY A 118 -5.11 13.31 -18.25
C GLY A 118 -3.69 13.86 -18.48
N GLN A 119 -3.54 15.18 -18.59
CA GLN A 119 -2.26 15.88 -18.68
C GLN A 119 -1.98 16.57 -17.36
N MET A 120 -0.84 16.23 -16.71
CA MET A 120 -0.40 16.75 -15.41
C MET A 120 0.88 17.56 -15.59
N ASP A 121 1.16 18.45 -14.64
CA ASP A 121 2.33 19.33 -14.76
C ASP A 121 3.62 18.58 -14.49
N TRP A 122 3.88 18.14 -13.30
CA TRP A 122 5.14 17.47 -13.01
C TRP A 122 5.03 16.42 -11.89
N ALA A 123 5.92 15.44 -11.95
CA ALA A 123 6.16 14.51 -10.85
C ALA A 123 7.65 14.19 -10.70
N VAL A 124 8.06 13.94 -9.45
CA VAL A 124 9.39 13.47 -9.07
C VAL A 124 9.24 12.19 -8.28
N LEU A 125 9.87 11.13 -8.78
CA LEU A 125 9.95 9.83 -8.10
C LEU A 125 11.29 9.72 -7.37
N THR A 126 11.26 9.38 -6.08
CA THR A 126 12.45 9.15 -5.26
C THR A 126 12.34 7.79 -4.59
N PHE A 127 13.34 6.95 -4.70
CA PHE A 127 13.37 5.64 -4.06
C PHE A 127 14.14 5.68 -2.73
N ASP A 128 13.70 4.84 -1.78
CA ASP A 128 14.53 4.47 -0.64
C ASP A 128 15.76 3.67 -1.15
N PRO A 129 16.96 3.88 -0.62
CA PRO A 129 18.20 3.19 -1.07
C PRO A 129 18.12 1.66 -0.98
N SER A 130 17.25 1.11 -0.12
CA SER A 130 17.04 -0.34 -0.01
C SER A 130 16.35 -0.97 -1.22
N VAL A 131 15.68 -0.16 -2.07
CA VAL A 131 14.97 -0.63 -3.26
C VAL A 131 15.97 -0.99 -4.35
N THR A 132 16.01 -2.26 -4.72
CA THR A 132 16.94 -2.78 -5.74
C THR A 132 16.61 -2.26 -7.14
N LYS A 133 17.57 -2.36 -8.07
CA LYS A 133 17.33 -1.96 -9.47
C LYS A 133 16.13 -2.67 -10.09
N ASP A 134 16.00 -3.99 -9.91
CA ASP A 134 14.90 -4.76 -10.50
C ASP A 134 13.54 -4.37 -9.90
N GLN A 135 13.50 -4.07 -8.60
CA GLN A 135 12.31 -3.53 -7.95
C GLN A 135 11.93 -2.16 -8.52
N ARG A 136 12.90 -1.25 -8.74
CA ARG A 136 12.66 0.07 -9.34
C ARG A 136 12.09 -0.02 -10.74
N ASP A 137 12.66 -0.88 -11.57
CA ASP A 137 12.20 -1.11 -12.94
C ASP A 137 10.76 -1.67 -12.95
N ALA A 138 10.44 -2.56 -12.01
CA ALA A 138 9.09 -3.10 -11.84
C ALA A 138 8.11 -2.04 -11.34
N ILE A 139 8.46 -1.32 -10.26
CA ILE A 139 7.63 -0.25 -9.68
C ILE A 139 7.37 0.87 -10.70
N GLY A 140 8.38 1.27 -11.47
CA GLY A 140 8.23 2.29 -12.51
C GLY A 140 7.18 1.92 -13.56
N ARG A 141 7.14 0.65 -13.98
CA ARG A 141 6.10 0.15 -14.90
C ARG A 141 4.71 0.12 -14.24
N ILE A 142 4.63 -0.35 -12.99
CA ILE A 142 3.37 -0.44 -12.23
C ILE A 142 2.80 0.96 -12.00
N LEU A 143 3.64 1.94 -11.68
CA LEU A 143 3.21 3.34 -11.48
C LEU A 143 2.54 3.94 -12.72
N GLY A 144 2.93 3.54 -13.94
CA GLY A 144 2.23 3.93 -15.16
C GLY A 144 0.79 3.42 -15.25
N HIS A 145 0.46 2.33 -14.52
CA HIS A 145 -0.90 1.83 -14.41
C HIS A 145 -1.65 2.42 -13.21
N VAL A 146 -0.95 2.73 -12.12
CA VAL A 146 -1.52 3.47 -10.98
C VAL A 146 -1.91 4.88 -11.43
N TYR A 147 -1.02 5.57 -12.11
CA TYR A 147 -1.24 6.92 -12.67
C TYR A 147 -1.25 6.88 -14.21
N PRO A 148 -2.36 6.47 -14.86
CA PRO A 148 -2.47 6.40 -16.33
C PRO A 148 -2.66 7.80 -16.91
N VAL A 149 -1.68 8.66 -16.70
CA VAL A 149 -1.67 10.07 -17.08
C VAL A 149 -0.39 10.41 -17.81
N LYS A 150 -0.37 11.58 -18.47
CA LYS A 150 0.84 12.15 -19.07
C LYS A 150 1.36 13.27 -18.19
N TRP A 151 2.65 13.28 -17.93
CA TRP A 151 3.33 14.32 -17.19
C TRP A 151 4.06 15.25 -18.17
N ASN A 152 3.93 16.56 -18.01
CA ASN A 152 4.76 17.53 -18.74
C ASN A 152 6.24 17.34 -18.37
N SER A 153 6.51 16.99 -17.10
CA SER A 153 7.83 16.63 -16.60
C SER A 153 7.73 15.47 -15.61
N PHE A 154 8.44 14.37 -15.89
CA PHE A 154 8.60 13.27 -14.95
C PHE A 154 10.09 12.99 -14.74
N THR A 155 10.56 13.05 -13.53
CA THR A 155 11.97 12.81 -13.19
C THR A 155 12.13 11.81 -12.06
N VAL A 156 13.25 11.07 -12.08
CA VAL A 156 13.67 10.22 -10.97
C VAL A 156 14.81 10.95 -10.27
N ALA A 157 14.61 11.30 -9.01
CA ALA A 157 15.61 11.97 -8.20
C ALA A 157 16.65 10.99 -7.63
N LYS A 158 17.70 11.55 -7.02
CA LYS A 158 18.66 10.77 -6.23
C LYS A 158 17.93 10.13 -5.05
N ASP A 159 18.30 8.89 -4.73
CA ASP A 159 17.77 8.16 -3.58
C ASP A 159 17.92 8.93 -2.26
N ALA A 160 16.96 8.72 -1.39
CA ALA A 160 16.98 9.25 -0.03
C ALA A 160 16.33 8.29 0.94
N ASP A 161 16.89 8.14 2.14
CA ASP A 161 16.34 7.29 3.20
C ASP A 161 14.90 7.68 3.49
N MET A 162 14.03 6.68 3.63
CA MET A 162 12.61 6.91 3.85
C MET A 162 12.13 6.26 5.13
N GLU A 163 11.76 7.08 6.09
CA GLU A 163 11.00 6.68 7.28
C GLU A 163 9.51 6.70 6.95
N TRP A 164 8.78 5.68 7.43
CA TRP A 164 7.36 5.53 7.13
C TRP A 164 6.64 4.79 8.25
N THR A 165 5.65 5.44 8.86
CA THR A 165 4.80 4.88 9.91
C THR A 165 3.35 5.25 9.65
N ALA A 166 2.42 4.32 9.92
CA ALA A 166 1.00 4.55 9.77
C ALA A 166 0.22 3.76 10.82
N GLU A 167 -0.74 4.43 11.41
CA GLU A 167 -1.72 3.92 12.35
C GLU A 167 -3.13 4.34 11.92
N ALA A 168 -4.15 3.86 12.58
CA ALA A 168 -5.54 4.16 12.20
C ALA A 168 -5.88 5.66 12.24
N THR A 169 -5.21 6.43 13.09
CA THR A 169 -5.51 7.85 13.35
C THR A 169 -4.31 8.78 13.19
N SER A 170 -3.18 8.27 12.71
CA SER A 170 -1.98 9.07 12.44
C SER A 170 -1.10 8.40 11.39
N ALA A 171 -0.37 9.21 10.63
CA ALA A 171 0.62 8.73 9.70
C ALA A 171 1.78 9.72 9.59
N HIS A 172 2.98 9.23 9.43
CA HIS A 172 4.16 10.06 9.28
C HIS A 172 5.17 9.42 8.32
N ALA A 173 5.59 10.17 7.33
CA ALA A 173 6.65 9.78 6.42
C ALA A 173 7.66 10.92 6.27
N ARG A 174 8.95 10.57 6.25
CA ARG A 174 10.06 11.50 6.03
C ARG A 174 11.01 10.96 4.99
N LEU A 175 11.41 11.80 4.08
CA LEU A 175 12.40 11.53 3.04
C LEU A 175 13.67 12.33 3.33
N GLY A 176 14.81 11.62 3.41
CA GLY A 176 16.08 12.22 3.79
C GLY A 176 16.06 12.85 5.19
N GLY A 177 15.40 12.18 6.17
CA GLY A 177 15.22 12.72 7.51
C GLY A 177 14.39 14.03 7.55
N GLY A 178 13.49 14.21 6.58
CA GLY A 178 12.67 15.42 6.43
C GLY A 178 13.35 16.55 5.64
N LYS A 179 14.61 16.40 5.26
CA LYS A 179 15.34 17.43 4.48
C LYS A 179 14.90 17.52 3.03
N VAL A 180 14.33 16.44 2.48
CA VAL A 180 13.82 16.36 1.10
C VAL A 180 12.32 16.55 1.08
N ALA A 181 11.57 15.77 1.85
CA ALA A 181 10.13 15.88 1.98
C ALA A 181 9.66 15.32 3.33
N GLU A 182 8.49 15.78 3.77
CA GLU A 182 7.85 15.29 4.99
C GLU A 182 6.33 15.43 4.88
N VAL A 183 5.62 14.38 5.32
CA VAL A 183 4.17 14.38 5.50
C VAL A 183 3.85 13.83 6.88
N ALA A 184 3.11 14.59 7.67
CA ALA A 184 2.52 14.13 8.91
C ALA A 184 1.01 14.36 8.87
N LEU A 185 0.24 13.31 9.08
CA LEU A 185 -1.21 13.33 9.13
C LEU A 185 -1.69 12.97 10.54
N ARG A 186 -2.76 13.61 11.00
CA ARG A 186 -3.37 13.30 12.28
C ARG A 186 -4.89 13.46 12.23
N HIS A 187 -5.59 12.49 12.78
CA HIS A 187 -7.03 12.60 13.01
C HIS A 187 -7.33 13.80 13.90
N PRO A 188 -8.30 14.67 13.52
CA PRO A 188 -8.65 15.82 14.36
C PRO A 188 -9.17 15.38 15.73
N GLN A 189 -8.68 16.02 16.79
CA GLN A 189 -9.10 15.80 18.17
C GLN A 189 -10.39 16.57 18.53
N ALA A 190 -11.13 17.06 17.54
CA ALA A 190 -12.32 17.85 17.77
C ALA A 190 -13.49 16.98 18.24
N SER A 191 -14.17 17.41 19.30
CA SER A 191 -15.28 16.67 19.94
C SER A 191 -16.46 16.33 19.03
N ALA A 192 -16.59 16.97 17.88
CA ALA A 192 -17.63 16.67 16.88
C ALA A 192 -17.30 15.46 15.97
N MET A 193 -16.08 14.95 16.02
CA MET A 193 -15.56 14.00 15.01
C MET A 193 -15.55 12.54 15.48
N GLY A 194 -15.86 12.27 16.74
CA GLY A 194 -15.68 10.90 17.30
C GLY A 194 -14.22 10.47 17.37
N ASP A 195 -13.96 9.31 17.96
CA ASP A 195 -12.59 8.83 18.24
C ASP A 195 -12.02 7.91 17.15
N GLY A 196 -12.82 7.51 16.18
CA GLY A 196 -12.44 6.57 15.11
C GLY A 196 -12.02 7.27 13.82
N PRO A 197 -11.36 6.55 12.91
CA PRO A 197 -10.95 7.10 11.62
C PRO A 197 -12.15 7.48 10.75
N ILE A 198 -12.07 8.61 10.05
CA ILE A 198 -13.04 9.02 9.05
C ILE A 198 -12.67 8.33 7.75
N VAL A 199 -13.55 7.46 7.23
CA VAL A 199 -13.28 6.69 6.01
C VAL A 199 -14.29 7.01 4.93
N ILE A 200 -13.81 7.47 3.76
CA ILE A 200 -14.62 7.64 2.55
C ILE A 200 -14.40 6.43 1.66
N LYS A 201 -15.48 5.70 1.36
CA LYS A 201 -15.45 4.53 0.49
C LYS A 201 -16.06 4.82 -0.88
N ASN A 202 -15.81 3.93 -1.83
CA ASN A 202 -16.33 3.97 -3.20
C ASN A 202 -15.80 5.14 -4.05
N LEU A 203 -14.71 5.79 -3.62
CA LEU A 203 -13.96 6.70 -4.48
C LEU A 203 -12.90 5.91 -5.26
N LYS A 204 -12.71 6.28 -6.52
CA LYS A 204 -11.66 5.73 -7.35
C LYS A 204 -10.34 6.45 -7.07
N TYR A 205 -9.24 5.72 -7.01
CA TYR A 205 -7.89 6.28 -6.94
C TYR A 205 -7.19 6.10 -8.30
N PHE A 206 -7.19 7.13 -9.12
CA PHE A 206 -6.60 7.13 -10.47
C PHE A 206 -6.93 5.87 -11.30
N GLY A 207 -5.93 5.11 -11.75
CA GLY A 207 -6.07 3.86 -12.50
C GLY A 207 -6.32 2.60 -11.67
N VAL A 208 -6.35 2.73 -10.33
CA VAL A 208 -6.47 1.60 -9.43
C VAL A 208 -7.92 1.12 -9.31
N PRO A 209 -8.20 -0.17 -9.59
CA PRO A 209 -9.56 -0.71 -9.55
C PRO A 209 -10.09 -0.99 -8.13
N ARG A 210 -9.19 -1.21 -7.15
CA ARG A 210 -9.56 -1.58 -5.78
C ARG A 210 -8.78 -0.79 -4.74
N ASN A 211 -9.48 -0.34 -3.71
CA ASN A 211 -8.88 0.25 -2.52
C ASN A 211 -9.74 -0.02 -1.28
N GLU A 212 -9.16 0.15 -0.10
CA GLU A 212 -9.83 -0.08 1.18
C GLU A 212 -10.63 1.14 1.67
N GLY A 213 -10.61 2.23 0.92
CA GLY A 213 -11.19 3.53 1.26
C GLY A 213 -10.12 4.52 1.71
N PHE A 214 -10.48 5.78 1.69
CA PHE A 214 -9.64 6.91 2.05
C PHE A 214 -9.82 7.20 3.53
N ILE A 215 -8.79 6.98 4.34
CA ILE A 215 -8.76 7.34 5.76
C ILE A 215 -8.34 8.80 5.83
N MET A 216 -9.33 9.70 6.00
CA MET A 216 -9.16 11.15 5.91
C MET A 216 -8.52 11.73 7.17
N MET A 217 -7.45 12.48 6.99
CA MET A 217 -6.78 13.20 8.06
C MET A 217 -6.17 14.50 7.51
N PRO A 218 -6.40 15.65 8.10
CA PRO A 218 -5.67 16.84 7.69
C PRO A 218 -4.17 16.64 7.91
N ASN A 219 -3.35 17.28 7.09
CA ASN A 219 -1.92 17.29 7.32
C ASN A 219 -1.55 18.27 8.44
N GLU A 220 -0.66 17.84 9.33
CA GLU A 220 0.05 18.72 10.28
C GLU A 220 1.32 19.27 9.63
N ILE A 221 1.89 18.49 8.71
CA ILE A 221 3.07 18.82 7.92
C ILE A 221 2.87 18.27 6.52
N GLU A 222 3.09 19.10 5.54
CA GLU A 222 3.31 18.72 4.15
C GLU A 222 4.39 19.59 3.57
N THR A 223 5.54 19.01 3.26
CA THR A 223 6.67 19.75 2.69
C THR A 223 7.37 18.98 1.59
N TYR A 224 7.78 19.69 0.56
CA TYR A 224 8.73 19.24 -0.44
C TYR A 224 9.76 20.34 -0.65
N ARG A 225 11.07 20.03 -0.55
CA ARG A 225 12.13 21.03 -0.39
C ARG A 225 13.18 21.05 -1.52
N LEU A 226 12.93 20.32 -2.63
CA LEU A 226 13.92 20.24 -3.70
C LEU A 226 13.74 21.33 -4.77
N GLY A 227 14.76 22.15 -4.90
CA GLY A 227 14.94 23.11 -5.99
C GLY A 227 13.80 24.13 -6.09
N ASP A 228 13.45 24.47 -7.32
CA ASP A 228 12.39 25.40 -7.70
C ASP A 228 10.95 24.85 -7.48
N LYS A 229 10.84 23.56 -7.16
CA LYS A 229 9.57 22.87 -6.92
C LYS A 229 9.18 22.80 -5.44
N ALA A 230 9.90 23.50 -4.57
CA ALA A 230 9.64 23.49 -3.13
C ALA A 230 8.25 24.05 -2.79
N PHE A 231 7.59 23.42 -1.83
CA PHE A 231 6.31 23.88 -1.26
C PHE A 231 6.13 23.40 0.17
N GLU A 232 5.25 24.08 0.90
CA GLU A 232 4.86 23.74 2.25
C GLU A 232 3.39 24.08 2.49
N TYR A 233 2.65 23.14 3.11
CA TYR A 233 1.24 23.30 3.49
C TYR A 233 1.01 22.73 4.88
N LYS A 234 -0.03 23.24 5.55
CA LYS A 234 -0.49 22.77 6.86
C LYS A 234 -1.99 22.95 6.98
N GLY A 235 -2.65 21.96 7.58
CA GLY A 235 -4.11 21.97 7.77
C GLY A 235 -4.89 21.76 6.48
N THR A 236 -4.23 21.35 5.42
CA THR A 236 -4.83 21.00 4.13
C THR A 236 -5.16 19.52 4.03
N ASN A 237 -5.60 19.07 2.88
CA ASN A 237 -6.09 17.72 2.69
C ASN A 237 -5.00 16.67 2.82
N GLY A 238 -5.33 15.58 3.49
CA GLY A 238 -4.49 14.40 3.57
C GLY A 238 -5.31 13.15 3.83
N PHE A 239 -4.76 12.01 3.47
CA PHE A 239 -5.37 10.71 3.74
C PHE A 239 -4.34 9.59 3.67
N MET A 240 -4.70 8.45 4.26
CA MET A 240 -4.09 7.17 3.93
C MET A 240 -5.02 6.37 3.04
N ILE A 241 -4.45 5.59 2.13
CA ILE A 241 -5.18 4.66 1.30
C ILE A 241 -4.36 3.41 1.05
N THR A 242 -4.97 2.24 1.20
CA THR A 242 -4.38 0.97 0.73
C THR A 242 -4.99 0.63 -0.61
N ILE A 243 -4.13 0.52 -1.62
CA ILE A 243 -4.49 0.20 -3.00
C ILE A 243 -4.15 -1.24 -3.36
N ASP A 244 -4.91 -1.82 -4.28
CA ASP A 244 -4.66 -3.15 -4.84
C ASP A 244 -4.91 -3.14 -6.36
N ILE A 245 -3.90 -3.52 -7.14
CA ILE A 245 -3.91 -3.56 -8.60
C ILE A 245 -3.03 -4.70 -9.10
N ALA A 246 -3.42 -5.33 -10.21
CA ALA A 246 -2.67 -6.42 -10.81
C ALA A 246 -2.76 -6.43 -12.34
N SER A 247 -1.87 -7.14 -13.01
CA SER A 247 -1.83 -7.28 -14.47
C SER A 247 -3.16 -7.78 -15.06
N ARG A 248 -3.89 -8.64 -14.34
CA ARG A 248 -5.22 -9.11 -14.77
C ARG A 248 -6.25 -8.00 -14.91
N ASP A 249 -6.10 -6.90 -14.18
CA ASP A 249 -7.03 -5.77 -14.23
C ASP A 249 -6.89 -4.99 -15.54
N MET A 250 -5.69 -5.00 -16.13
CA MET A 250 -5.39 -4.33 -17.40
C MET A 250 -6.10 -5.02 -18.58
N GLN A 251 -6.23 -6.34 -18.53
CA GLN A 251 -6.94 -7.10 -19.55
C GLN A 251 -8.45 -6.82 -19.56
N ALA A 252 -9.02 -6.58 -18.37
CA ALA A 252 -10.44 -6.25 -18.23
C ALA A 252 -10.78 -4.83 -18.73
N MET A 253 -9.82 -3.89 -18.71
CA MET A 253 -10.02 -2.51 -19.19
C MET A 253 -9.80 -2.34 -20.70
N GLY A 254 -9.03 -3.22 -21.34
CA GLY A 254 -8.75 -3.19 -22.79
C GLY A 254 -9.83 -3.85 -23.67
N GLY A 255 -10.86 -4.43 -23.09
CA GLY A 255 -11.94 -5.16 -23.77
C GLY A 255 -13.27 -4.39 -23.93
N LYS A 256 -13.24 -3.06 -23.84
CA LYS A 256 -14.45 -2.22 -24.05
C LYS A 256 -14.26 -1.32 -25.24
#